data_a353e2f805c21cd33276bfbea3585239
#
_entry.id   a353e2f805c21cd33276bfbea3585239
#
_cell.length_a   1.000
_cell.length_b   1.000
_cell.length_c   1.000
_cell.angle_alpha   90.00
_cell.angle_beta   90.00
_cell.angle_gamma   90.00
#
_symmetry.space_group_name_H-M   'P 1'
#
loop_
_entity.id
_entity.type
_entity.pdbx_description
1 polymer ?
#
loop_
_entity_poly.entity_id
_entity_poly.type
_entity_poly.pdbx_seq_one_letter_code
_entity_poly.pdbx_strand_id
1 'polypeptide(L)'
;MAERLQKFLARSGVGSRRDCEKLIKSKKVIVNGQIAEIGSSVNKNDIVEYNGKTLSFIQTEIKLLILNKPEGVLSSTKREKDIPIVFDFLPESNKKMRWISVGRLDINSSGLMLFTNDGEFANFCMHPSSMIDREYLVRARGDFSNEIKKQMLDGVIIDGVKYQLSDIVEGDKNSSNQWYSVCLMSGKNKEVRKIFKAFNMEISRLKRTRFGPIFLPSNLRKGKCVELSNKEIDALKNYGR
;
A
#
# COMPACT_ATOMS: atom_id res chain seq x y z
N MET A 1 19.40 3.47 18.58
CA MET A 1 19.80 3.80 17.21
C MET A 1 19.27 5.18 16.85
N ALA A 2 20.06 5.96 16.13
CA ALA A 2 19.64 7.26 15.62
C ALA A 2 18.70 7.08 14.42
N GLU A 3 17.65 7.89 14.32
CA GLU A 3 16.77 7.96 13.15
C GLU A 3 16.70 9.38 12.58
N ARG A 4 16.38 9.53 11.31
CA ARG A 4 16.23 10.84 10.66
C ARG A 4 15.12 11.64 11.33
N LEU A 5 15.37 12.93 11.64
CA LEU A 5 14.44 13.80 12.35
C LEU A 5 13.06 13.88 11.66
N GLN A 6 13.01 14.01 10.31
CA GLN A 6 11.72 14.01 9.60
C GLN A 6 10.95 12.69 9.73
N LYS A 7 11.65 11.56 9.94
CA LYS A 7 11.00 10.27 10.20
C LYS A 7 10.40 10.24 11.61
N PHE A 8 11.15 10.70 12.60
CA PHE A 8 10.68 10.84 13.98
C PHE A 8 9.45 11.74 14.05
N LEU A 9 9.51 12.97 13.50
CA LEU A 9 8.39 13.92 13.47
C LEU A 9 7.15 13.31 12.80
N ALA A 10 7.34 12.62 11.68
CA ALA A 10 6.25 11.97 10.98
C ALA A 10 5.61 10.84 11.80
N ARG A 11 6.40 10.06 12.56
CA ARG A 11 5.91 9.02 13.47
C ARG A 11 5.18 9.61 14.66
N SER A 12 5.63 10.76 15.16
CA SER A 12 4.98 11.52 16.24
C SER A 12 3.70 12.25 15.80
N GLY A 13 3.24 12.03 14.54
CA GLY A 13 1.95 12.56 14.06
C GLY A 13 2.00 14.00 13.54
N VAL A 14 3.17 14.65 13.44
CA VAL A 14 3.32 16.04 13.01
C VAL A 14 2.90 16.24 11.55
N GLY A 15 3.18 15.26 10.66
CA GLY A 15 2.82 15.34 9.25
C GLY A 15 3.46 14.23 8.40
N SER A 16 3.42 14.35 7.07
CA SER A 16 4.20 13.46 6.21
C SER A 16 5.70 13.74 6.35
N ARG A 17 6.58 12.79 5.98
CA ARG A 17 8.04 13.03 6.00
C ARG A 17 8.43 14.29 5.22
N ARG A 18 7.80 14.52 4.05
CA ARG A 18 8.04 15.71 3.24
C ARG A 18 7.55 17.01 3.91
N ASP A 19 6.42 16.96 4.60
CA ASP A 19 5.92 18.12 5.36
C ASP A 19 6.83 18.41 6.55
N CYS A 20 7.29 17.37 7.25
CA CYS A 20 8.27 17.49 8.33
C CYS A 20 9.60 18.07 7.83
N GLU A 21 10.09 17.69 6.66
CA GLU A 21 11.26 18.31 6.04
C GLU A 21 11.07 19.82 5.78
N LYS A 22 9.88 20.22 5.29
CA LYS A 22 9.55 21.65 5.14
C LYS A 22 9.55 22.40 6.47
N LEU A 23 9.04 21.75 7.54
CA LEU A 23 9.05 22.34 8.89
C LEU A 23 10.48 22.52 9.42
N ILE A 24 11.36 21.55 9.21
CA ILE A 24 12.78 21.66 9.57
C ILE A 24 13.45 22.79 8.76
N LYS A 25 13.22 22.82 7.44
CA LYS A 25 13.74 23.89 6.55
C LYS A 25 13.26 25.27 6.98
N SER A 26 12.05 25.40 7.48
CA SER A 26 11.49 26.66 7.98
C SER A 26 11.88 26.97 9.45
N LYS A 27 12.85 26.24 10.02
CA LYS A 27 13.42 26.46 11.36
C LYS A 27 12.38 26.37 12.51
N LYS A 28 11.32 25.54 12.33
CA LYS A 28 10.23 25.41 13.29
C LYS A 28 10.41 24.25 14.27
N VAL A 29 11.49 23.50 14.17
CA VAL A 29 11.78 22.32 14.99
C VAL A 29 13.06 22.58 15.78
N ILE A 30 13.02 22.27 17.06
CA ILE A 30 14.14 22.41 18.01
C ILE A 30 14.54 21.01 18.48
N VAL A 31 15.84 20.76 18.55
CA VAL A 31 16.41 19.54 19.11
C VAL A 31 17.45 19.94 20.16
N ASN A 32 17.26 19.49 21.41
CA ASN A 32 18.16 19.81 22.54
C ASN A 32 18.41 21.33 22.68
N GLY A 33 17.36 22.14 22.51
CA GLY A 33 17.43 23.59 22.61
C GLY A 33 18.02 24.33 21.39
N GLN A 34 18.42 23.60 20.32
CA GLN A 34 18.97 24.18 19.09
C GLN A 34 18.03 23.97 17.90
N ILE A 35 18.01 24.97 16.99
CA ILE A 35 17.22 24.87 15.76
C ILE A 35 17.77 23.70 14.92
N ALA A 36 16.89 22.79 14.54
CA ALA A 36 17.26 21.63 13.76
C ALA A 36 17.50 21.96 12.28
N GLU A 37 18.44 21.24 11.65
CA GLU A 37 18.79 21.38 10.25
C GLU A 37 18.32 20.17 9.42
N ILE A 38 18.23 20.36 8.09
CA ILE A 38 17.92 19.27 7.17
C ILE A 38 19.02 18.21 7.26
N GLY A 39 18.62 16.96 7.34
CA GLY A 39 19.56 15.83 7.49
C GLY A 39 19.87 15.47 8.94
N SER A 40 19.44 16.26 9.92
CA SER A 40 19.57 15.93 11.35
C SER A 40 18.97 14.56 11.66
N SER A 41 19.60 13.89 12.62
CA SER A 41 19.12 12.62 13.17
C SER A 41 18.96 12.77 14.69
N VAL A 42 18.02 12.01 15.25
CA VAL A 42 17.71 12.05 16.67
C VAL A 42 17.72 10.62 17.25
N ASN A 43 18.00 10.50 18.53
CA ASN A 43 17.96 9.28 19.31
C ASN A 43 16.98 9.40 20.49
N LYS A 44 16.82 8.31 21.27
CA LYS A 44 15.81 8.26 22.35
C LYS A 44 16.06 9.26 23.48
N ASN A 45 17.27 9.77 23.63
CA ASN A 45 17.64 10.70 24.70
C ASN A 45 17.51 12.17 24.28
N ASP A 46 17.28 12.43 22.98
CA ASP A 46 17.15 13.78 22.47
C ASP A 46 15.76 14.36 22.77
N ILE A 47 15.72 15.61 23.18
CA ILE A 47 14.50 16.38 23.38
C ILE A 47 14.15 17.07 22.07
N VAL A 48 13.03 16.67 21.46
CA VAL A 48 12.54 17.25 20.21
C VAL A 48 11.30 18.07 20.49
N GLU A 49 11.31 19.35 20.08
CA GLU A 49 10.20 20.27 20.30
C GLU A 49 9.65 20.81 18.96
N TYR A 50 8.32 20.90 18.90
CA TYR A 50 7.61 21.50 17.78
C TYR A 50 6.36 22.24 18.31
N ASN A 51 6.18 23.52 17.91
CA ASN A 51 5.09 24.39 18.37
C ASN A 51 4.98 24.46 19.90
N GLY A 52 6.11 24.54 20.62
CA GLY A 52 6.16 24.61 22.07
C GLY A 52 5.79 23.31 22.80
N LYS A 53 5.68 22.19 22.10
CA LYS A 53 5.39 20.87 22.66
C LYS A 53 6.57 19.94 22.47
N THR A 54 6.99 19.29 23.55
CA THR A 54 7.96 18.19 23.48
C THR A 54 7.32 16.95 22.90
N LEU A 55 7.97 16.37 21.90
CA LEU A 55 7.54 15.16 21.22
C LEU A 55 8.25 13.94 21.85
N SER A 56 7.48 12.95 22.24
CA SER A 56 8.00 11.74 22.87
C SER A 56 8.31 10.64 21.85
N PHE A 57 9.35 9.84 22.14
CA PHE A 57 9.64 8.57 21.45
C PHE A 57 8.65 7.50 21.90
N ILE A 58 7.38 7.61 21.49
CA ILE A 58 6.36 6.62 21.84
C ILE A 58 6.49 5.44 20.89
N GLN A 59 6.74 4.27 21.46
CA GLN A 59 6.63 3.00 20.70
C GLN A 59 5.14 2.62 20.71
N THR A 60 4.44 2.95 19.63
CA THR A 60 3.04 2.55 19.45
C THR A 60 2.98 1.11 18.94
N GLU A 61 2.05 0.34 19.46
CA GLU A 61 1.72 -0.98 18.90
C GLU A 61 1.38 -0.85 17.41
N ILE A 62 1.90 -1.77 16.60
CA ILE A 62 1.61 -1.79 15.16
C ILE A 62 0.16 -2.21 14.97
N LYS A 63 -0.61 -1.37 14.31
CA LYS A 63 -1.99 -1.64 13.92
C LYS A 63 -2.12 -1.71 12.41
N LEU A 64 -2.97 -2.62 11.95
CA LEU A 64 -3.32 -2.76 10.54
C LEU A 64 -4.84 -2.73 10.36
N LEU A 65 -5.26 -2.06 9.28
CA LEU A 65 -6.64 -2.08 8.80
C LEU A 65 -6.68 -2.65 7.38
N ILE A 66 -7.67 -3.48 7.10
CA ILE A 66 -8.10 -3.79 5.72
C ILE A 66 -9.22 -2.83 5.36
N LEU A 67 -9.13 -2.22 4.19
CA LEU A 67 -10.22 -1.58 3.48
C LEU A 67 -10.58 -2.44 2.27
N ASN A 68 -11.84 -2.81 2.10
CA ASN A 68 -12.35 -3.26 0.80
C ASN A 68 -12.62 -2.03 -0.08
N LYS A 69 -11.55 -1.57 -0.77
CA LYS A 69 -11.58 -0.36 -1.59
C LYS A 69 -12.60 -0.48 -2.73
N PRO A 70 -13.58 0.43 -2.86
CA PRO A 70 -14.43 0.48 -4.05
C PRO A 70 -13.70 1.05 -5.26
N GLU A 71 -14.24 0.81 -6.46
CA GLU A 71 -13.86 1.53 -7.68
C GLU A 71 -14.23 3.02 -7.55
N GLY A 72 -13.59 3.89 -8.32
CA GLY A 72 -13.85 5.34 -8.33
C GLY A 72 -13.20 6.12 -7.19
N VAL A 73 -12.38 5.47 -6.36
CA VAL A 73 -11.71 6.07 -5.19
C VAL A 73 -10.20 6.17 -5.41
N LEU A 74 -9.61 7.32 -5.10
CA LEU A 74 -8.16 7.54 -5.24
C LEU A 74 -7.38 6.97 -4.04
N SER A 75 -6.29 6.27 -4.32
CA SER A 75 -5.28 5.85 -3.32
C SER A 75 -4.29 6.99 -3.05
N SER A 76 -4.79 8.11 -2.54
CA SER A 76 -4.04 9.34 -2.31
C SER A 76 -4.41 9.95 -0.95
N THR A 77 -3.48 10.72 -0.36
CA THR A 77 -3.75 11.60 0.79
C THR A 77 -4.25 12.98 0.35
N LYS A 78 -4.08 13.32 -0.94
CA LYS A 78 -4.56 14.59 -1.51
C LYS A 78 -5.82 14.32 -2.32
N ARG A 79 -6.79 15.20 -2.18
CA ARG A 79 -8.00 15.21 -3.00
C ARG A 79 -7.72 15.80 -4.38
N GLU A 80 -8.31 15.22 -5.38
CA GLU A 80 -8.33 15.73 -6.74
C GLU A 80 -9.79 15.96 -7.14
N LYS A 81 -10.21 17.20 -7.26
CA LYS A 81 -11.61 17.60 -7.50
C LYS A 81 -12.53 16.94 -6.46
N ASP A 82 -13.71 16.47 -6.89
CA ASP A 82 -14.71 15.83 -6.04
C ASP A 82 -14.53 14.31 -5.91
N ILE A 83 -13.34 13.79 -6.28
CA ILE A 83 -13.08 12.35 -6.23
C ILE A 83 -12.76 11.95 -4.78
N PRO A 84 -13.47 10.96 -4.20
CA PRO A 84 -13.19 10.49 -2.86
C PRO A 84 -11.83 9.81 -2.78
N ILE A 85 -11.19 9.91 -1.61
CA ILE A 85 -9.91 9.26 -1.33
C ILE A 85 -10.10 8.09 -0.36
N VAL A 86 -9.17 7.13 -0.38
CA VAL A 86 -9.23 5.93 0.47
C VAL A 86 -9.28 6.25 1.96
N PHE A 87 -8.75 7.40 2.39
CA PHE A 87 -8.75 7.83 3.78
C PHE A 87 -10.13 8.28 4.28
N ASP A 88 -11.07 8.60 3.38
CA ASP A 88 -12.46 8.94 3.75
C ASP A 88 -13.23 7.74 4.29
N PHE A 89 -12.79 6.53 3.98
CA PHE A 89 -13.41 5.27 4.40
C PHE A 89 -12.87 4.72 5.71
N LEU A 90 -11.84 5.34 6.28
CA LEU A 90 -11.29 4.90 7.56
C LEU A 90 -12.26 5.23 8.70
N PRO A 91 -12.41 4.36 9.71
CA PRO A 91 -13.31 4.59 10.84
C PRO A 91 -12.98 5.87 11.61
N GLU A 92 -14.03 6.57 12.09
CA GLU A 92 -13.90 7.82 12.89
C GLU A 92 -13.00 7.62 14.12
N SER A 93 -13.15 6.50 14.83
CA SER A 93 -12.34 6.14 16.00
C SER A 93 -10.85 6.11 15.70
N ASN A 94 -10.50 5.83 14.45
CA ASN A 94 -9.12 5.70 13.98
C ASN A 94 -8.59 6.99 13.31
N LYS A 95 -9.40 8.05 13.16
CA LYS A 95 -8.96 9.32 12.53
C LYS A 95 -7.92 10.08 13.35
N LYS A 96 -7.86 9.86 14.68
CA LYS A 96 -6.82 10.44 15.54
C LYS A 96 -5.44 9.82 15.32
N MET A 97 -5.37 8.63 14.72
CA MET A 97 -4.13 7.92 14.41
C MET A 97 -3.70 8.24 12.98
N ARG A 98 -2.40 8.46 12.79
CA ARG A 98 -1.86 8.63 11.44
C ARG A 98 -1.80 7.29 10.72
N TRP A 99 -2.63 7.12 9.72
CA TRP A 99 -2.62 5.95 8.85
C TRP A 99 -1.76 6.15 7.61
N ILE A 100 -1.07 5.09 7.20
CA ILE A 100 -0.22 5.01 6.03
C ILE A 100 -0.74 3.86 5.18
N SER A 101 -1.03 4.12 3.91
CA SER A 101 -1.44 3.07 3.00
C SER A 101 -0.26 2.17 2.62
N VAL A 102 -0.47 0.85 2.65
CA VAL A 102 0.49 -0.14 2.17
C VAL A 102 0.28 -0.34 0.67
N GLY A 103 0.98 0.45 -0.11
CA GLY A 103 0.85 0.50 -1.56
C GLY A 103 -0.39 1.26 -2.03
N ARG A 104 -0.74 1.03 -3.29
CA ARG A 104 -1.84 1.70 -3.96
C ARG A 104 -2.61 0.71 -4.84
N LEU A 105 -3.88 1.01 -5.06
CA LEU A 105 -4.69 0.45 -6.14
C LEU A 105 -5.13 1.59 -7.04
N ASP A 106 -5.20 1.34 -8.34
CA ASP A 106 -5.71 2.32 -9.31
C ASP A 106 -7.15 2.72 -8.98
N ILE A 107 -7.60 3.87 -9.49
CA ILE A 107 -8.96 4.37 -9.28
C ILE A 107 -10.02 3.34 -9.73
N ASN A 108 -9.77 2.66 -10.85
CA ASN A 108 -10.66 1.64 -11.43
C ASN A 108 -10.36 0.21 -10.94
N SER A 109 -9.61 0.07 -9.84
CA SER A 109 -9.33 -1.21 -9.19
C SER A 109 -9.95 -1.23 -7.80
N SER A 110 -10.39 -2.40 -7.36
CA SER A 110 -11.07 -2.59 -6.08
C SER A 110 -10.38 -3.63 -5.21
N GLY A 111 -10.94 -3.86 -4.03
CA GLY A 111 -10.56 -4.96 -3.15
C GLY A 111 -9.61 -4.57 -2.04
N LEU A 112 -8.81 -5.52 -1.59
CA LEU A 112 -7.98 -5.44 -0.40
C LEU A 112 -6.94 -4.34 -0.47
N MET A 113 -7.05 -3.36 0.41
CA MET A 113 -6.04 -2.34 0.64
C MET A 113 -5.71 -2.27 2.12
N LEU A 114 -4.42 -2.34 2.45
CA LEU A 114 -3.94 -2.30 3.83
C LEU A 114 -3.52 -0.89 4.23
N PHE A 115 -3.75 -0.57 5.51
CA PHE A 115 -3.25 0.62 6.17
C PHE A 115 -2.57 0.24 7.48
N THR A 116 -1.50 0.93 7.82
CA THR A 116 -0.82 0.78 9.11
C THR A 116 -0.48 2.13 9.73
N ASN A 117 -0.30 2.17 11.04
CA ASN A 117 0.22 3.34 11.75
C ASN A 117 1.76 3.38 11.77
N ASP A 118 2.43 2.32 11.32
CA ASP A 118 3.89 2.19 11.34
C ASP A 118 4.50 2.30 9.93
N GLY A 119 5.38 3.30 9.75
CA GLY A 119 5.98 3.59 8.45
C GLY A 119 7.11 2.64 8.06
N GLU A 120 7.73 1.94 9.00
CA GLU A 120 8.76 0.92 8.71
C GLU A 120 8.07 -0.35 8.25
N PHE A 121 7.00 -0.71 8.94
CA PHE A 121 6.19 -1.85 8.55
C PHE A 121 5.52 -1.64 7.17
N ALA A 122 5.00 -0.42 6.90
CA ALA A 122 4.50 -0.08 5.56
C ALA A 122 5.59 -0.24 4.49
N ASN A 123 6.81 0.24 4.77
CA ASN A 123 7.94 0.10 3.85
C ASN A 123 8.32 -1.38 3.65
N PHE A 124 8.41 -2.16 4.73
CA PHE A 124 8.64 -3.61 4.66
C PHE A 124 7.62 -4.28 3.73
N CYS A 125 6.32 -4.04 3.95
CA CYS A 125 5.27 -4.64 3.14
C CYS A 125 5.32 -4.25 1.65
N MET A 126 5.85 -3.07 1.32
CA MET A 126 5.92 -2.57 -0.06
C MET A 126 7.22 -2.89 -0.76
N HIS A 127 8.30 -3.15 -0.01
CA HIS A 127 9.62 -3.32 -0.59
C HIS A 127 9.71 -4.64 -1.39
N PRO A 128 10.29 -4.63 -2.59
CA PRO A 128 10.40 -5.84 -3.41
C PRO A 128 11.13 -7.00 -2.75
N SER A 129 12.14 -6.71 -1.91
CA SER A 129 12.91 -7.75 -1.20
C SER A 129 12.09 -8.53 -0.17
N SER A 130 10.93 -8.04 0.23
CA SER A 130 10.05 -8.75 1.17
C SER A 130 9.27 -9.88 0.50
N MET A 131 9.34 -9.99 -0.82
CA MET A 131 8.75 -11.09 -1.62
C MET A 131 7.29 -11.40 -1.26
N ILE A 132 6.54 -10.38 -0.79
CA ILE A 132 5.13 -10.55 -0.45
C ILE A 132 4.32 -10.56 -1.75
N ASP A 133 3.67 -11.66 -2.01
CA ASP A 133 2.86 -11.85 -3.20
C ASP A 133 1.46 -11.20 -3.08
N ARG A 134 0.85 -10.95 -4.21
CA ARG A 134 -0.46 -10.28 -4.32
C ARG A 134 -1.31 -11.03 -5.32
N GLU A 135 -2.53 -11.38 -4.90
CA GLU A 135 -3.47 -12.07 -5.77
C GLU A 135 -4.61 -11.15 -6.20
N TYR A 136 -4.98 -11.28 -7.45
CA TYR A 136 -6.04 -10.49 -8.06
C TYR A 136 -7.02 -11.38 -8.80
N LEU A 137 -8.31 -11.07 -8.63
CA LEU A 137 -9.37 -11.56 -9.49
C LEU A 137 -9.54 -10.58 -10.65
N VAL A 138 -9.35 -11.07 -11.87
CA VAL A 138 -9.34 -10.31 -13.12
C VAL A 138 -10.50 -10.77 -13.98
N ARG A 139 -11.31 -9.84 -14.50
CA ARG A 139 -12.27 -10.11 -15.56
C ARG A 139 -11.76 -9.44 -16.81
N ALA A 140 -11.45 -10.22 -17.83
CA ALA A 140 -10.90 -9.72 -19.10
C ALA A 140 -11.65 -10.27 -20.31
N ARG A 141 -11.57 -9.51 -21.42
CA ARG A 141 -12.02 -9.90 -22.75
C ARG A 141 -10.79 -10.00 -23.65
N GLY A 142 -10.78 -10.96 -24.54
CA GLY A 142 -9.70 -11.25 -25.48
C GLY A 142 -9.47 -12.75 -25.58
N ASP A 143 -8.64 -13.13 -26.54
CA ASP A 143 -8.28 -14.54 -26.73
C ASP A 143 -7.20 -14.93 -25.70
N PHE A 144 -7.41 -16.09 -25.07
CA PHE A 144 -6.48 -16.67 -24.13
C PHE A 144 -6.16 -18.11 -24.53
N SER A 145 -4.88 -18.43 -24.60
CA SER A 145 -4.37 -19.73 -24.97
C SER A 145 -3.28 -20.19 -24.00
N ASN A 146 -2.94 -21.47 -24.04
CA ASN A 146 -1.84 -22.02 -23.26
C ASN A 146 -0.50 -21.34 -23.61
N GLU A 147 -0.32 -20.89 -24.84
CA GLU A 147 0.87 -20.17 -25.27
C GLU A 147 0.93 -18.77 -24.62
N ILE A 148 -0.18 -18.02 -24.61
CA ILE A 148 -0.29 -16.74 -23.92
C ILE A 148 -0.07 -16.92 -22.42
N LYS A 149 -0.68 -17.95 -21.83
CA LYS A 149 -0.45 -18.31 -20.42
C LYS A 149 1.04 -18.49 -20.10
N LYS A 150 1.73 -19.29 -20.92
CA LYS A 150 3.16 -19.54 -20.77
C LYS A 150 3.96 -18.24 -20.85
N GLN A 151 3.70 -17.39 -21.86
CA GLN A 151 4.41 -16.11 -22.02
C GLN A 151 4.16 -15.15 -20.86
N MET A 152 2.95 -15.10 -20.29
CA MET A 152 2.66 -14.31 -19.09
C MET A 152 3.44 -14.79 -17.87
N LEU A 153 3.66 -16.11 -17.75
CA LEU A 153 4.45 -16.74 -16.66
C LEU A 153 5.96 -16.62 -16.89
N ASP A 154 6.44 -16.69 -18.15
CA ASP A 154 7.85 -16.49 -18.50
C ASP A 154 8.26 -15.01 -18.39
N GLY A 155 7.28 -14.12 -18.55
CA GLY A 155 7.40 -12.67 -18.47
C GLY A 155 7.54 -11.99 -19.83
N VAL A 156 6.99 -10.79 -19.90
CA VAL A 156 6.95 -9.92 -21.09
C VAL A 156 7.71 -8.63 -20.84
N ILE A 157 8.49 -8.17 -21.81
CA ILE A 157 9.20 -6.89 -21.75
C ILE A 157 8.31 -5.81 -22.36
N ILE A 158 7.99 -4.78 -21.55
CA ILE A 158 7.18 -3.63 -21.95
C ILE A 158 7.96 -2.37 -21.55
N ASP A 159 8.25 -1.51 -22.50
CA ASP A 159 9.05 -0.28 -22.27
C ASP A 159 10.39 -0.56 -21.54
N GLY A 160 11.09 -1.63 -21.94
CA GLY A 160 12.37 -2.04 -21.34
C GLY A 160 12.26 -2.66 -19.92
N VAL A 161 11.05 -2.83 -19.39
CA VAL A 161 10.82 -3.43 -18.08
C VAL A 161 10.18 -4.80 -18.22
N LYS A 162 10.76 -5.82 -17.58
CA LYS A 162 10.15 -7.15 -17.49
C LYS A 162 8.98 -7.15 -16.51
N TYR A 163 7.81 -7.60 -16.97
CA TYR A 163 6.59 -7.85 -16.20
C TYR A 163 6.28 -9.34 -16.24
N GLN A 164 5.83 -9.93 -15.13
CA GLN A 164 5.65 -11.37 -15.03
C GLN A 164 4.58 -11.72 -14.01
N LEU A 165 3.69 -12.64 -14.34
CA LEU A 165 2.83 -13.29 -13.36
C LEU A 165 3.60 -14.45 -12.70
N SER A 166 3.40 -14.64 -11.40
CA SER A 166 3.90 -15.84 -10.72
C SER A 166 2.93 -17.01 -10.86
N ASP A 167 1.64 -16.72 -11.06
CA ASP A 167 0.62 -17.72 -11.32
C ASP A 167 -0.57 -17.11 -12.07
N ILE A 168 -1.29 -17.92 -12.86
CA ILE A 168 -2.56 -17.59 -13.49
C ILE A 168 -3.44 -18.83 -13.63
N VAL A 169 -4.64 -18.74 -13.07
CA VAL A 169 -5.67 -19.79 -13.10
C VAL A 169 -6.91 -19.22 -13.82
N GLU A 170 -7.40 -19.99 -14.80
CA GLU A 170 -8.64 -19.67 -15.48
C GLU A 170 -9.86 -20.00 -14.62
N GLY A 171 -10.81 -19.08 -14.62
CA GLY A 171 -12.12 -19.23 -14.00
C GLY A 171 -13.24 -19.23 -15.03
N ASP A 172 -14.44 -18.92 -14.57
CA ASP A 172 -15.66 -18.95 -15.40
C ASP A 172 -15.57 -18.04 -16.62
N LYS A 173 -16.04 -18.56 -17.76
CA LYS A 173 -16.16 -17.84 -19.01
C LYS A 173 -17.64 -17.57 -19.31
N ASN A 174 -17.97 -16.29 -19.52
CA ASN A 174 -19.30 -15.84 -19.89
C ASN A 174 -19.24 -15.02 -21.17
N SER A 175 -19.75 -15.59 -22.28
CA SER A 175 -19.70 -14.99 -23.62
C SER A 175 -18.29 -14.46 -24.00
N SER A 176 -18.10 -13.14 -24.01
CA SER A 176 -16.82 -12.51 -24.40
C SER A 176 -15.86 -12.24 -23.24
N ASN A 177 -16.28 -12.47 -21.96
CA ASN A 177 -15.44 -12.20 -20.79
C ASN A 177 -15.11 -13.50 -20.05
N GLN A 178 -13.88 -13.58 -19.57
CA GLN A 178 -13.42 -14.66 -18.71
C GLN A 178 -12.83 -14.13 -17.42
N TRP A 179 -13.00 -14.87 -16.34
CA TRP A 179 -12.36 -14.59 -15.06
C TRP A 179 -11.03 -15.32 -14.97
N TYR A 180 -10.08 -14.67 -14.28
CA TYR A 180 -8.76 -15.22 -13.99
C TYR A 180 -8.39 -14.89 -12.55
N SER A 181 -7.81 -15.84 -11.83
CA SER A 181 -7.03 -15.55 -10.62
C SER A 181 -5.58 -15.43 -11.03
N VAL A 182 -4.94 -14.31 -10.69
CA VAL A 182 -3.53 -14.05 -11.03
C VAL A 182 -2.74 -13.67 -9.80
N CYS A 183 -1.50 -14.15 -9.71
CA CYS A 183 -0.59 -13.84 -8.63
C CYS A 183 0.64 -13.09 -9.13
N LEU A 184 1.14 -12.15 -8.31
CA LEU A 184 2.32 -11.33 -8.57
C LEU A 184 3.21 -11.27 -7.35
N MET A 185 4.52 -11.42 -7.53
CA MET A 185 5.53 -11.18 -6.48
C MET A 185 5.97 -9.71 -6.42
N SER A 186 5.68 -8.93 -7.46
CA SER A 186 6.02 -7.52 -7.54
C SER A 186 4.77 -6.63 -7.44
N GLY A 187 4.95 -5.32 -7.32
CA GLY A 187 3.86 -4.35 -7.25
C GLY A 187 4.14 -3.17 -8.17
N LYS A 188 4.63 -3.44 -9.38
CA LYS A 188 4.93 -2.41 -10.38
C LYS A 188 3.66 -1.69 -10.81
N ASN A 189 3.83 -0.44 -11.27
CA ASN A 189 2.69 0.38 -11.69
C ASN A 189 1.87 -0.29 -12.79
N LYS A 190 0.57 -0.50 -12.51
CA LYS A 190 -0.43 -1.09 -13.42
C LYS A 190 -0.01 -2.44 -14.01
N GLU A 191 0.76 -3.22 -13.27
CA GLU A 191 1.43 -4.44 -13.76
C GLU A 191 0.47 -5.42 -14.41
N VAL A 192 -0.59 -5.85 -13.73
CA VAL A 192 -1.60 -6.77 -14.29
C VAL A 192 -2.21 -6.20 -15.58
N ARG A 193 -2.58 -4.91 -15.58
CA ARG A 193 -3.17 -4.27 -16.77
C ARG A 193 -2.21 -4.21 -17.95
N LYS A 194 -0.93 -3.97 -17.70
CA LYS A 194 0.10 -3.95 -18.74
C LYS A 194 0.33 -5.32 -19.33
N ILE A 195 0.43 -6.35 -18.50
CA ILE A 195 0.60 -7.73 -18.96
C ILE A 195 -0.56 -8.13 -19.87
N PHE A 196 -1.80 -8.00 -19.40
CA PHE A 196 -2.97 -8.37 -20.21
C PHE A 196 -3.05 -7.57 -21.53
N LYS A 197 -2.79 -6.26 -21.48
CA LYS A 197 -2.79 -5.40 -22.66
C LYS A 197 -1.74 -5.83 -23.70
N ALA A 198 -0.57 -6.32 -23.27
CA ALA A 198 0.47 -6.81 -24.19
C ALA A 198 0.01 -8.01 -25.06
N PHE A 199 -1.01 -8.72 -24.60
CA PHE A 199 -1.66 -9.83 -25.33
C PHE A 199 -3.03 -9.44 -25.90
N ASN A 200 -3.29 -8.15 -26.13
CA ASN A 200 -4.56 -7.62 -26.64
C ASN A 200 -5.80 -8.00 -25.78
N MET A 201 -5.59 -8.26 -24.49
CA MET A 201 -6.65 -8.55 -23.55
C MET A 201 -7.05 -7.30 -22.77
N GLU A 202 -8.34 -6.97 -22.76
CA GLU A 202 -8.89 -5.80 -22.07
C GLU A 202 -9.48 -6.18 -20.71
N ILE A 203 -8.95 -5.59 -19.62
CA ILE A 203 -9.45 -5.82 -18.26
C ILE A 203 -10.62 -4.89 -17.96
N SER A 204 -11.80 -5.49 -17.79
CA SER A 204 -13.02 -4.80 -17.37
C SER A 204 -13.17 -4.69 -15.85
N ARG A 205 -12.67 -5.65 -15.07
CA ARG A 205 -12.65 -5.63 -13.60
C ARG A 205 -11.32 -6.15 -13.05
N LEU A 206 -10.82 -5.49 -12.01
CA LEU A 206 -9.59 -5.86 -11.31
C LEU A 206 -9.81 -5.69 -9.81
N LYS A 207 -9.78 -6.78 -9.07
CA LYS A 207 -9.99 -6.79 -7.63
C LYS A 207 -8.85 -7.51 -6.94
N ARG A 208 -8.13 -6.85 -6.02
CA ARG A 208 -7.14 -7.55 -5.19
C ARG A 208 -7.85 -8.33 -4.09
N THR A 209 -7.58 -9.63 -4.03
CA THR A 209 -8.21 -10.57 -3.10
C THR A 209 -7.30 -10.96 -1.96
N ARG A 210 -5.96 -10.92 -2.17
CA ARG A 210 -4.96 -11.34 -1.18
C ARG A 210 -3.72 -10.45 -1.23
N PHE A 211 -3.07 -10.31 -0.08
CA PHE A 211 -1.78 -9.67 0.10
C PHE A 211 -0.96 -10.47 1.11
N GLY A 212 0.02 -11.25 0.65
CA GLY A 212 0.72 -12.24 1.46
C GLY A 212 -0.30 -13.19 2.14
N PRO A 213 -0.22 -13.37 3.45
CA PRO A 213 -1.13 -14.27 4.19
C PRO A 213 -2.51 -13.64 4.45
N ILE A 214 -2.74 -12.38 4.07
CA ILE A 214 -3.96 -11.64 4.37
C ILE A 214 -4.95 -11.75 3.21
N PHE A 215 -6.11 -12.32 3.46
CA PHE A 215 -7.22 -12.41 2.51
C PHE A 215 -8.24 -11.30 2.74
N LEU A 216 -8.89 -10.86 1.67
CA LEU A 216 -10.05 -9.99 1.78
C LEU A 216 -11.23 -10.79 2.33
N PRO A 217 -11.77 -10.45 3.52
CA PRO A 217 -12.91 -11.20 4.06
C PRO A 217 -14.10 -11.12 3.11
N SER A 218 -14.73 -12.27 2.85
CA SER A 218 -15.88 -12.39 1.92
C SER A 218 -17.08 -11.54 2.34
N ASN A 219 -17.29 -11.39 3.66
CA ASN A 219 -18.36 -10.61 4.27
C ASN A 219 -18.05 -9.11 4.39
N LEU A 220 -16.81 -8.67 4.11
CA LEU A 220 -16.44 -7.26 4.20
C LEU A 220 -16.98 -6.51 2.97
N ARG A 221 -18.02 -5.71 3.16
CA ARG A 221 -18.65 -4.92 2.08
C ARG A 221 -17.69 -3.85 1.53
N LYS A 222 -17.86 -3.47 0.24
CA LYS A 222 -17.10 -2.35 -0.38
C LYS A 222 -17.23 -1.08 0.47
N GLY A 223 -16.13 -0.37 0.65
CA GLY A 223 -16.03 0.85 1.45
C GLY A 223 -16.00 0.62 2.97
N LYS A 224 -15.96 -0.63 3.44
CA LYS A 224 -15.83 -0.94 4.87
C LYS A 224 -14.43 -1.38 5.22
N CYS A 225 -14.05 -1.10 6.48
CA CYS A 225 -12.77 -1.48 7.07
C CYS A 225 -12.96 -2.50 8.19
N VAL A 226 -11.91 -3.29 8.41
CA VAL A 226 -11.77 -4.17 9.59
C VAL A 226 -10.32 -4.09 10.10
N GLU A 227 -10.14 -4.09 11.41
CA GLU A 227 -8.83 -4.14 12.05
C GLU A 227 -8.33 -5.59 12.09
N LEU A 228 -7.05 -5.79 11.78
CA LEU A 228 -6.41 -7.10 11.83
C LEU A 228 -6.00 -7.45 13.26
N SER A 229 -6.10 -8.72 13.60
CA SER A 229 -5.58 -9.27 14.85
C SER A 229 -4.05 -9.29 14.88
N ASN A 230 -3.47 -9.35 16.09
CA ASN A 230 -2.01 -9.47 16.26
C ASN A 230 -1.44 -10.73 15.57
N LYS A 231 -2.21 -11.83 15.52
CA LYS A 231 -1.82 -13.06 14.80
C LYS A 231 -1.64 -12.82 13.29
N GLU A 232 -2.57 -12.08 12.68
CA GLU A 232 -2.50 -11.75 11.26
C GLU A 232 -1.35 -10.77 10.97
N ILE A 233 -1.13 -9.80 11.88
CA ILE A 233 0.00 -8.86 11.79
C ILE A 233 1.33 -9.63 11.85
N ASP A 234 1.47 -10.57 12.79
CA ASP A 234 2.68 -11.38 12.94
C ASP A 234 2.86 -12.36 11.78
N ALA A 235 1.79 -12.93 11.24
CA ALA A 235 1.84 -13.74 10.02
C ALA A 235 2.40 -12.92 8.84
N LEU A 236 1.97 -11.66 8.70
CA LEU A 236 2.48 -10.77 7.63
C LEU A 236 3.94 -10.33 7.88
N LYS A 237 4.35 -10.09 9.12
CA LYS A 237 5.76 -9.77 9.48
C LYS A 237 6.73 -10.91 9.15
N ASN A 238 6.27 -12.15 9.28
CA ASN A 238 7.08 -13.35 9.08
C ASN A 238 6.91 -13.95 7.67
N TYR A 239 6.07 -13.35 6.84
CA TYR A 239 5.82 -13.81 5.48
C TYR A 239 7.01 -13.51 4.58
N GLY A 240 7.45 -14.52 3.80
CA GLY A 240 8.56 -14.38 2.86
C GLY A 240 9.97 -14.37 3.49
N ARG A 241 10.08 -14.72 4.78
CA ARG A 241 11.37 -14.92 5.49
C ARG A 241 11.76 -16.38 5.49
#